data_42ff04b1fade3ea714b6a750f70100cc
#
_entry.id   42ff04b1fade3ea714b6a750f70100cc
#
_cell.length_a   1.000
_cell.length_b   1.000
_cell.length_c   1.000
_cell.angle_alpha   90.00
_cell.angle_beta   90.00
_cell.angle_gamma   90.00
#
_symmetry.space_group_name_H-M   'P 1'
#
loop_
_entity.id
_entity.type
_entity.pdbx_description
1 polymer ?
#
loop_
_entity_poly.entity_id
_entity_poly.type
_entity_poly.pdbx_seq_one_letter_code
_entity_poly.pdbx_strand_id
1 'polypeptide(L)'
;GTEVTADGQLLMLFDNGTSYLGGQIRLKEFVAPQELTKLGQNLYGNLQGASPTNEDGSVPGTGNTGVIRSRALESSNVDLTGEFSNLIVAQRAFQANARMITTSDQMMQEIVALKR
;
A
#
# COMPACT_ATOMS: atom_id res chain seq x y z
N GLY A 1 -6.13 23.10 -21.59
CA GLY A 1 -5.65 21.83 -20.98
C GLY A 1 -4.94 22.10 -19.67
N THR A 2 -4.70 21.02 -18.90
CA THR A 2 -3.96 21.12 -17.63
C THR A 2 -2.79 20.15 -17.68
N GLU A 3 -1.61 20.60 -17.31
CA GLU A 3 -0.39 19.80 -17.26
C GLU A 3 0.30 19.98 -15.90
N VAL A 4 0.85 18.88 -15.37
CA VAL A 4 1.65 18.91 -14.15
C VAL A 4 3.10 18.61 -14.52
N THR A 5 4.01 19.51 -14.15
CA THR A 5 5.45 19.34 -14.38
C THR A 5 6.09 18.43 -13.32
N ALA A 6 7.32 17.99 -13.58
CA ALA A 6 8.08 17.18 -12.63
C ALA A 6 8.32 17.87 -11.28
N ASP A 7 8.41 19.20 -11.28
CA ASP A 7 8.57 20.05 -10.09
C ASP A 7 7.23 20.35 -9.37
N GLY A 8 6.15 19.70 -9.84
CA GLY A 8 4.82 19.85 -9.25
C GLY A 8 4.07 21.12 -9.64
N GLN A 9 4.54 21.88 -10.61
CA GLN A 9 3.82 23.06 -11.09
C GLN A 9 2.61 22.65 -11.91
N LEU A 10 1.47 23.28 -11.63
CA LEU A 10 0.22 23.09 -12.35
C LEU A 10 0.10 24.17 -13.43
N LEU A 11 0.33 23.78 -14.67
CA LEU A 11 0.21 24.66 -15.83
C LEU A 11 -1.17 24.52 -16.47
N MET A 12 -1.88 25.60 -16.59
CA MET A 12 -3.14 25.71 -17.32
C MET A 12 -2.86 26.25 -18.73
N LEU A 13 -3.09 25.43 -19.76
CA LEU A 13 -2.93 25.80 -21.14
C LEU A 13 -4.28 26.23 -21.71
N PHE A 14 -4.34 27.44 -22.27
CA PHE A 14 -5.52 27.99 -22.93
C PHE A 14 -5.42 27.84 -24.45
N ASP A 15 -6.57 27.82 -25.11
CA ASP A 15 -6.66 27.66 -26.58
C ASP A 15 -6.05 28.85 -27.35
N ASN A 16 -5.86 29.98 -26.69
CA ASN A 16 -5.19 31.16 -27.26
C ASN A 16 -3.63 31.05 -27.24
N GLY A 17 -3.07 29.89 -26.86
CA GLY A 17 -1.63 29.68 -26.77
C GLY A 17 -0.94 30.23 -25.52
N THR A 18 -1.71 30.81 -24.58
CA THR A 18 -1.15 31.27 -23.31
C THR A 18 -1.14 30.16 -22.27
N SER A 19 -0.12 30.11 -21.42
CA SER A 19 -0.04 29.26 -20.26
C SER A 19 -0.06 30.08 -18.97
N TYR A 20 -0.80 29.61 -17.99
CA TYR A 20 -0.89 30.23 -16.67
C TYR A 20 -0.47 29.22 -15.58
N LEU A 21 0.34 29.70 -14.64
CA LEU A 21 0.74 28.90 -13.47
C LEU A 21 -0.37 28.97 -12.43
N GLY A 22 -1.11 27.87 -12.26
CA GLY A 22 -2.24 27.78 -11.33
C GLY A 22 -1.87 27.47 -9.89
N GLY A 23 -0.66 26.93 -9.67
CA GLY A 23 -0.19 26.56 -8.33
C GLY A 23 0.94 25.53 -8.38
N GLN A 24 1.37 25.08 -7.20
CA GLN A 24 2.40 24.06 -7.08
C GLN A 24 2.01 23.03 -6.04
N ILE A 25 2.11 21.75 -6.41
CA ILE A 25 1.93 20.61 -5.52
C ILE A 25 3.17 20.50 -4.64
N ARG A 26 2.99 20.38 -3.34
CA ARG A 26 4.08 20.17 -2.40
C ARG A 26 4.07 18.73 -1.88
N LEU A 27 5.25 18.16 -1.69
CA LEU A 27 5.44 16.84 -1.11
C LEU A 27 5.86 16.98 0.35
N LYS A 28 5.25 16.18 1.21
CA LYS A 28 5.58 16.14 2.63
C LYS A 28 6.29 14.84 2.96
N GLU A 29 7.43 14.94 3.61
CA GLU A 29 8.20 13.81 4.10
C GLU A 29 8.01 13.68 5.60
N PHE A 30 7.91 12.46 6.10
CA PHE A 30 7.71 12.16 7.51
C PHE A 30 8.82 11.22 8.00
N VAL A 31 9.33 11.50 9.20
CA VAL A 31 10.34 10.66 9.86
C VAL A 31 9.72 9.34 10.32
N ALA A 32 8.47 9.38 10.80
CA ALA A 32 7.74 8.22 11.31
C ALA A 32 6.40 8.03 10.56
N PRO A 33 6.41 7.59 9.27
CA PRO A 33 5.18 7.45 8.49
C PRO A 33 4.19 6.42 9.07
N GLN A 34 4.64 5.50 9.92
CA GLN A 34 3.78 4.54 10.62
C GLN A 34 2.84 5.18 11.65
N GLU A 35 3.14 6.40 12.13
CA GLU A 35 2.30 7.16 13.06
C GLU A 35 1.15 7.91 12.35
N LEU A 36 1.16 7.90 11.02
CA LEU A 36 0.07 8.47 10.23
C LEU A 36 -1.18 7.60 10.36
N THR A 37 -2.30 8.24 10.68
CA THR A 37 -3.61 7.57 10.72
C THR A 37 -4.33 7.71 9.38
N LYS A 38 -4.84 6.60 8.85
CA LYS A 38 -5.66 6.62 7.62
C LYS A 38 -7.06 7.14 7.94
N LEU A 39 -7.47 8.23 7.30
CA LEU A 39 -8.81 8.81 7.42
C LEU A 39 -9.79 8.30 6.36
N GLY A 40 -9.33 7.54 5.38
CA GLY A 40 -10.09 7.14 4.20
C GLY A 40 -9.83 8.04 2.98
N GLN A 41 -10.29 7.61 1.80
CA GLN A 41 -10.13 8.36 0.54
C GLN A 41 -8.67 8.79 0.24
N ASN A 42 -7.69 7.95 0.61
CA ASN A 42 -6.26 8.24 0.53
C ASN A 42 -5.78 9.45 1.35
N LEU A 43 -6.57 9.89 2.34
CA LEU A 43 -6.21 10.95 3.26
C LEU A 43 -5.56 10.38 4.53
N TYR A 44 -4.58 11.11 5.03
CA TYR A 44 -3.85 10.77 6.27
C TYR A 44 -3.94 11.91 7.27
N GLY A 45 -4.12 11.56 8.53
CA GLY A 45 -4.12 12.46 9.68
C GLY A 45 -2.93 12.22 10.60
N ASN A 46 -2.95 12.91 11.77
CA ASN A 46 -1.87 12.85 12.77
C ASN A 46 -0.50 13.28 12.23
N LEU A 47 -0.49 14.33 11.42
CA LEU A 47 0.72 14.81 10.73
C LEU A 47 1.83 15.21 11.72
N GLN A 48 1.46 15.79 12.88
CA GLN A 48 2.42 16.22 13.90
C GLN A 48 3.06 15.01 14.61
N GLY A 49 2.26 13.98 14.92
CA GLY A 49 2.78 12.73 15.50
C GLY A 49 3.79 12.03 14.62
N ALA A 50 3.61 12.10 13.30
CA ALA A 50 4.52 11.52 12.31
C ALA A 50 5.81 12.32 12.10
N SER A 51 6.01 13.45 12.80
CA SER A 51 7.19 14.33 12.74
C SER A 51 7.53 14.71 11.28
N PRO A 52 6.81 15.68 10.70
CA PRO A 52 7.09 16.13 9.35
C PRO A 52 8.47 16.81 9.28
N THR A 53 9.26 16.48 8.29
CA THR A 53 10.58 17.09 8.06
C THR A 53 10.46 18.59 7.78
N ASN A 54 9.39 18.98 7.07
CA ASN A 54 9.06 20.38 6.77
C ASN A 54 7.56 20.62 7.00
N GLU A 55 7.20 21.64 7.77
CA GLU A 55 5.79 21.94 8.06
C GLU A 55 4.99 22.29 6.79
N ASP A 56 5.59 23.07 5.88
CA ASP A 56 4.94 23.53 4.65
C ASP A 56 5.07 22.55 3.47
N GLY A 57 5.84 21.46 3.63
CA GLY A 57 6.21 20.56 2.55
C GLY A 57 7.27 21.17 1.62
N SER A 58 7.92 20.30 0.86
CA SER A 58 9.01 20.65 -0.07
C SER A 58 8.53 20.65 -1.52
N VAL A 59 9.21 21.41 -2.36
CA VAL A 59 9.03 21.33 -3.81
C VAL A 59 9.52 19.96 -4.29
N PRO A 60 8.77 19.26 -5.15
CA PRO A 60 9.22 18.01 -5.72
C PRO A 60 10.60 18.11 -6.36
N GLY A 61 11.45 17.10 -6.16
CA GLY A 61 12.83 17.08 -6.68
C GLY A 61 13.82 17.90 -5.86
N THR A 62 13.43 18.49 -4.72
CA THR A 62 14.35 19.18 -3.81
C THR A 62 14.60 18.35 -2.54
N GLY A 63 15.83 18.39 -2.04
CA GLY A 63 16.22 17.62 -0.85
C GLY A 63 16.10 16.11 -1.07
N ASN A 64 15.33 15.43 -0.21
CA ASN A 64 15.09 13.99 -0.26
C ASN A 64 13.72 13.65 -0.89
N THR A 65 12.98 14.64 -1.40
CA THR A 65 11.68 14.40 -2.03
C THR A 65 11.82 13.92 -3.47
N GLY A 66 10.96 12.99 -3.88
CA GLY A 66 10.89 12.49 -5.26
C GLY A 66 10.33 13.54 -6.23
N VAL A 67 10.37 13.22 -7.52
CA VAL A 67 9.76 14.01 -8.59
C VAL A 67 8.35 13.51 -8.90
N ILE A 68 7.48 14.39 -9.37
CA ILE A 68 6.13 14.03 -9.80
C ILE A 68 6.19 13.53 -11.25
N ARG A 69 5.58 12.38 -11.50
CA ARG A 69 5.32 11.87 -12.85
C ARG A 69 3.85 12.03 -13.19
N SER A 70 3.56 12.95 -14.08
CA SER A 70 2.21 13.12 -14.60
C SER A 70 1.86 12.02 -15.61
N ARG A 71 0.56 11.76 -15.80
CA ARG A 71 0.02 10.79 -16.77
C ARG A 71 0.59 9.37 -16.62
N ALA A 72 0.97 8.98 -15.39
CA ALA A 72 1.48 7.67 -15.06
C ALA A 72 0.60 7.02 -14.00
N LEU A 73 0.46 5.71 -14.07
CA LEU A 73 -0.16 4.90 -13.02
C LEU A 73 0.93 4.06 -12.37
N GLU A 74 0.87 3.98 -11.04
CA GLU A 74 1.77 3.13 -10.28
C GLU A 74 1.41 1.66 -10.52
N SER A 75 2.40 0.86 -10.88
CA SER A 75 2.23 -0.59 -11.03
C SER A 75 2.21 -1.26 -9.66
N SER A 76 1.48 -2.38 -9.55
CA SER A 76 1.51 -3.20 -8.33
C SER A 76 2.90 -3.80 -8.12
N ASN A 77 3.37 -3.76 -6.88
CA ASN A 77 4.59 -4.43 -6.42
C ASN A 77 4.31 -5.79 -5.77
N VAL A 78 3.07 -6.29 -5.85
CA VAL A 78 2.70 -7.60 -5.30
C VAL A 78 3.09 -8.70 -6.28
N ASP A 79 3.91 -9.64 -5.80
CA ASP A 79 4.22 -10.88 -6.54
C ASP A 79 3.07 -11.88 -6.38
N LEU A 80 2.19 -11.90 -7.37
CA LEU A 80 1.04 -12.82 -7.39
C LEU A 80 1.47 -14.29 -7.34
N THR A 81 2.62 -14.66 -7.93
CA THR A 81 3.11 -16.04 -7.94
C THR A 81 3.50 -16.49 -6.54
N GLY A 82 4.21 -15.62 -5.81
CA GLY A 82 4.56 -15.85 -4.42
C GLY A 82 3.33 -15.96 -3.53
N GLU A 83 2.37 -15.06 -3.68
CA GLU A 83 1.14 -15.08 -2.89
C GLU A 83 0.27 -16.31 -3.18
N PHE A 84 0.15 -16.75 -4.44
CA PHE A 84 -0.52 -18.01 -4.77
C PHE A 84 0.18 -19.24 -4.18
N SER A 85 1.51 -19.24 -4.19
CA SER A 85 2.29 -20.31 -3.57
C SER A 85 2.04 -20.39 -2.07
N ASN A 86 2.05 -19.25 -1.39
CA ASN A 86 1.72 -19.15 0.04
C ASN A 86 0.30 -19.64 0.34
N LEU A 87 -0.66 -19.28 -0.51
CA LEU A 87 -2.04 -19.73 -0.39
C LEU A 87 -2.16 -21.25 -0.53
N ILE A 88 -1.47 -21.85 -1.51
CA ILE A 88 -1.45 -23.30 -1.70
C ILE A 88 -0.85 -24.00 -0.48
N VAL A 89 0.27 -23.49 0.06
CA VAL A 89 0.90 -24.04 1.27
C VAL A 89 -0.07 -23.97 2.46
N ALA A 90 -0.73 -22.83 2.65
CA ALA A 90 -1.73 -22.65 3.72
C ALA A 90 -2.91 -23.63 3.57
N GLN A 91 -3.43 -23.81 2.35
CA GLN A 91 -4.49 -24.80 2.08
C GLN A 91 -4.05 -26.22 2.39
N ARG A 92 -2.83 -26.61 1.98
CA ARG A 92 -2.30 -27.94 2.27
C ARG A 92 -2.09 -28.17 3.77
N ALA A 93 -1.59 -27.16 4.49
CA ALA A 93 -1.45 -27.22 5.93
C ALA A 93 -2.80 -27.39 6.63
N PHE A 94 -3.82 -26.66 6.20
CA PHE A 94 -5.19 -26.82 6.72
C PHE A 94 -5.73 -28.24 6.47
N GLN A 95 -5.57 -28.75 5.24
CA GLN A 95 -6.00 -30.11 4.90
C GLN A 95 -5.24 -31.18 5.70
N ALA A 96 -3.93 -31.00 5.93
CA ALA A 96 -3.14 -31.91 6.75
C ALA A 96 -3.65 -31.94 8.20
N ASN A 97 -3.91 -30.77 8.78
CA ASN A 97 -4.46 -30.67 10.13
C ASN A 97 -5.86 -31.31 10.23
N ALA A 98 -6.72 -31.09 9.24
CA ALA A 98 -8.03 -31.74 9.20
C ALA A 98 -7.93 -33.27 9.14
N ARG A 99 -6.99 -33.82 8.35
CA ARG A 99 -6.74 -35.25 8.30
C ARG A 99 -6.19 -35.80 9.62
N MET A 100 -5.33 -35.04 10.32
CA MET A 100 -4.84 -35.40 11.64
C MET A 100 -5.99 -35.62 12.64
N ILE A 101 -6.97 -34.72 12.62
CA ILE A 101 -8.16 -34.83 13.49
C ILE A 101 -8.97 -36.06 13.14
N THR A 102 -9.26 -36.31 11.85
CA THR A 102 -10.03 -37.48 11.43
C THR A 102 -9.32 -38.79 11.76
N THR A 103 -7.99 -38.84 11.62
CA THR A 103 -7.20 -40.01 11.98
C THR A 103 -7.20 -40.24 13.51
N SER A 104 -7.13 -39.16 14.29
CA SER A 104 -7.23 -39.26 15.75
C SER A 104 -8.60 -39.79 16.20
N ASP A 105 -9.70 -39.30 15.55
CA ASP A 105 -11.04 -39.82 15.82
C ASP A 105 -11.18 -41.30 15.48
N GLN A 106 -10.60 -41.78 14.37
CA GLN A 106 -10.59 -43.17 13.99
C GLN A 106 -9.83 -44.02 15.01
N MET A 107 -8.63 -43.60 15.45
CA MET A 107 -7.88 -44.29 16.50
C MET A 107 -8.66 -44.37 17.81
N MET A 108 -9.33 -43.29 18.20
CA MET A 108 -10.17 -43.29 19.40
C MET A 108 -11.32 -44.28 19.29
N GLN A 109 -11.96 -44.38 18.12
CA GLN A 109 -13.03 -45.36 17.87
C GLN A 109 -12.52 -46.79 17.95
N GLU A 110 -11.34 -47.09 17.40
CA GLU A 110 -10.71 -48.41 17.49
C GLU A 110 -10.36 -48.80 18.94
N ILE A 111 -9.81 -47.85 19.73
CA ILE A 111 -9.51 -48.07 21.14
C ILE A 111 -10.77 -48.37 21.95
N VAL A 112 -11.87 -47.67 21.69
CA VAL A 112 -13.16 -47.91 22.34
C VAL A 112 -13.74 -49.26 21.93
N ALA A 113 -13.55 -49.69 20.67
CA ALA A 113 -14.00 -51.00 20.19
C ALA A 113 -13.21 -52.17 20.82
N LEU A 114 -11.91 -51.98 21.11
CA LEU A 114 -11.07 -52.98 21.79
C LEU A 114 -11.42 -53.19 23.27
N LYS A 115 -12.15 -52.27 23.88
CA LYS A 115 -12.59 -52.35 25.29
C LYS A 115 -13.86 -53.19 25.47
N ARG A 116 -14.45 -53.69 24.41
CA ARG A 116 -15.54 -54.65 24.40
C ARG A 116 -14.98 -56.04 24.19
#